data_51f23f7d954b6f84c61d482b26bf8b51
#
_entry.id   51f23f7d954b6f84c61d482b26bf8b51
#
_cell.length_a   1.000
_cell.length_b   1.000
_cell.length_c   1.000
_cell.angle_alpha   90.00
_cell.angle_beta   90.00
_cell.angle_gamma   90.00
#
_symmetry.space_group_name_H-M   'P 1'
#
loop_
_entity.id
_entity.type
_entity.pdbx_description
1 polymer ?
#
loop_
_entity_poly.entity_id
_entity_poly.type
_entity_poly.pdbx_seq_one_letter_code
_entity_poly.pdbx_strand_id
1 'polypeptide(L)'
;MAFGKWKVVVGILCGAVAVAGLCARAAPQAGGAPRDLFNGKDLSGWHVDAPALDKDPKARSPFTVRNGLLVSLGTPGGHLITNSAYEDYRLEVEYRFAGKPGNCGVLVHASTPRALYGMFPRSIEVQMEHLNAGDFWCIVEDITVPDMERRRGPKERWGTTGDRLRRIANLNDGAEKPVGEWNTMVIEALDDQIKVWVNGILVNHGYNATADEGQIALQAEGSEVEFRKVRLTPITKLSGDAGPATTP
;
A
#
# COMPACT_ATOMS: atom_id res chain seq x y z
N MET A 1 77.72 -5.10 -19.10
CA MET A 1 77.06 -4.51 -17.92
C MET A 1 75.76 -3.86 -18.40
N ALA A 2 74.60 -4.49 -18.20
CA ALA A 2 73.31 -3.96 -18.59
C ALA A 2 72.41 -3.96 -17.37
N PHE A 3 72.02 -2.78 -16.92
CA PHE A 3 71.11 -2.56 -15.80
C PHE A 3 69.65 -2.72 -16.28
N GLY A 4 68.95 -3.73 -15.77
CA GLY A 4 67.51 -3.92 -15.98
C GLY A 4 66.70 -2.95 -15.13
N LYS A 5 65.75 -2.27 -15.79
CA LYS A 5 64.76 -1.39 -15.13
C LYS A 5 63.56 -2.23 -14.68
N TRP A 6 63.28 -2.30 -13.40
CA TRP A 6 62.04 -2.83 -12.85
C TRP A 6 60.92 -1.77 -12.95
N LYS A 7 59.82 -2.13 -13.61
CA LYS A 7 58.60 -1.36 -13.58
C LYS A 7 57.74 -1.86 -12.44
N VAL A 8 57.47 -1.00 -11.47
CA VAL A 8 56.48 -1.22 -10.42
C VAL A 8 55.11 -0.88 -10.99
N VAL A 9 54.24 -1.88 -11.09
CA VAL A 9 52.81 -1.68 -11.43
C VAL A 9 52.05 -1.54 -10.12
N VAL A 10 51.59 -0.32 -9.83
CA VAL A 10 50.68 -0.06 -8.70
C VAL A 10 49.26 -0.35 -9.19
N GLY A 11 48.70 -1.48 -8.74
CA GLY A 11 47.29 -1.82 -8.96
C GLY A 11 46.41 -1.04 -7.99
N ILE A 12 45.61 -0.13 -8.50
CA ILE A 12 44.56 0.52 -7.71
C ILE A 12 43.37 -0.45 -7.62
N LEU A 13 43.16 -1.06 -6.48
CA LEU A 13 41.92 -1.76 -6.17
C LEU A 13 40.83 -0.72 -5.87
N CYS A 14 39.93 -0.49 -6.83
CA CYS A 14 38.66 0.18 -6.57
C CYS A 14 37.74 -0.80 -5.83
N GLY A 15 37.68 -0.69 -4.51
CA GLY A 15 36.68 -1.37 -3.70
C GLY A 15 35.31 -0.72 -3.90
N ALA A 16 34.40 -1.40 -4.59
CA ALA A 16 33.00 -1.02 -4.64
C ALA A 16 32.38 -1.31 -3.25
N VAL A 17 32.12 -0.27 -2.47
CA VAL A 17 31.32 -0.38 -1.25
C VAL A 17 29.85 -0.47 -1.67
N ALA A 18 29.31 -1.68 -1.69
CA ALA A 18 27.88 -1.89 -1.80
C ALA A 18 27.25 -1.46 -0.46
N VAL A 19 26.62 -0.30 -0.44
CA VAL A 19 25.75 0.10 0.66
C VAL A 19 24.46 -0.72 0.54
N ALA A 20 24.44 -1.88 1.20
CA ALA A 20 23.19 -2.59 1.44
C ALA A 20 22.37 -1.74 2.43
N GLY A 21 21.35 -1.07 1.93
CA GLY A 21 20.35 -0.41 2.78
C GLY A 21 19.67 -1.49 3.61
N LEU A 22 20.06 -1.64 4.88
CA LEU A 22 19.27 -2.37 5.86
C LEU A 22 17.97 -1.61 6.04
N CYS A 23 16.87 -2.09 5.44
CA CYS A 23 15.54 -1.77 5.94
C CYS A 23 15.49 -2.27 7.39
N ALA A 24 15.42 -1.37 8.33
CA ALA A 24 15.25 -1.72 9.73
C ALA A 24 13.92 -2.45 9.88
N ARG A 25 13.98 -3.76 10.09
CA ARG A 25 12.81 -4.57 10.45
C ARG A 25 12.28 -4.01 11.76
N ALA A 26 11.06 -3.48 11.75
CA ALA A 26 10.38 -3.13 12.99
C ALA A 26 10.13 -4.43 13.74
N ALA A 27 10.63 -4.54 14.97
CA ALA A 27 10.37 -5.71 15.80
C ALA A 27 8.84 -5.88 15.97
N PRO A 28 8.31 -7.13 15.94
CA PRO A 28 6.90 -7.39 16.12
C PRO A 28 6.43 -6.74 17.41
N GLN A 29 5.52 -5.77 17.33
CA GLN A 29 4.92 -5.12 18.50
C GLN A 29 3.61 -5.83 18.87
N ALA A 30 3.70 -7.07 19.30
CA ALA A 30 2.57 -7.73 19.96
C ALA A 30 2.09 -6.87 21.14
N GLY A 31 0.89 -6.27 21.03
CA GLY A 31 0.27 -5.50 22.10
C GLY A 31 0.64 -4.02 22.19
N GLY A 32 1.17 -3.41 21.14
CA GLY A 32 1.43 -1.97 21.07
C GLY A 32 0.15 -1.12 21.11
N ALA A 33 0.23 0.13 21.61
CA ALA A 33 -0.89 1.07 21.57
C ALA A 33 -1.25 1.47 20.14
N PRO A 34 -2.53 1.77 19.85
CA PRO A 34 -2.94 2.37 18.58
C PRO A 34 -2.14 3.64 18.28
N ARG A 35 -1.79 3.86 17.02
CA ARG A 35 -1.05 5.05 16.58
C ARG A 35 -1.63 5.61 15.30
N ASP A 36 -1.71 6.93 15.23
CA ASP A 36 -2.05 7.62 13.99
C ASP A 36 -0.83 7.66 13.08
N LEU A 37 -0.95 7.12 11.87
CA LEU A 37 0.07 7.19 10.83
C LEU A 37 0.06 8.56 10.15
N PHE A 38 -1.08 9.26 10.16
CA PHE A 38 -1.20 10.65 9.73
C PHE A 38 -1.46 11.54 10.96
N ASN A 39 -0.64 12.57 11.12
CA ASN A 39 -0.63 13.44 12.31
C ASN A 39 -1.53 14.68 12.19
N GLY A 40 -2.26 14.85 11.08
CA GLY A 40 -3.10 16.02 10.80
C GLY A 40 -2.35 17.29 10.40
N LYS A 41 -1.01 17.28 10.29
CA LYS A 41 -0.18 18.47 10.08
C LYS A 41 0.72 18.39 8.84
N ASP A 42 1.39 17.28 8.67
CA ASP A 42 2.38 17.08 7.62
C ASP A 42 2.51 15.59 7.24
N LEU A 43 3.42 15.29 6.30
CA LEU A 43 3.68 13.94 5.83
C LEU A 43 4.84 13.25 6.59
N SER A 44 5.13 13.66 7.81
CA SER A 44 6.15 12.99 8.65
C SER A 44 5.83 11.51 8.82
N GLY A 45 6.82 10.65 8.64
CA GLY A 45 6.64 9.19 8.65
C GLY A 45 6.28 8.58 7.30
N TRP A 46 6.13 9.42 6.26
CA TRP A 46 5.83 9.03 4.90
C TRP A 46 6.85 9.59 3.90
N HIS A 47 6.92 8.96 2.73
CA HIS A 47 7.59 9.52 1.56
C HIS A 47 6.70 9.36 0.33
N VAL A 48 6.88 10.30 -0.61
CA VAL A 48 6.17 10.25 -1.90
C VAL A 48 7.01 9.47 -2.90
N ASP A 49 6.41 8.49 -3.52
CA ASP A 49 6.97 7.72 -4.63
C ASP A 49 6.13 7.95 -5.88
N ALA A 50 6.60 8.82 -6.78
CA ALA A 50 5.88 9.18 -8.01
C ALA A 50 6.86 9.31 -9.19
N PRO A 51 6.65 8.60 -10.31
CA PRO A 51 7.56 8.64 -11.47
C PRO A 51 7.76 10.03 -12.07
N ALA A 52 6.80 10.93 -11.88
CA ALA A 52 6.93 12.32 -12.33
C ALA A 52 8.03 13.09 -11.57
N LEU A 53 8.22 12.78 -10.28
CA LEU A 53 9.23 13.42 -9.44
C LEU A 53 10.65 12.92 -9.75
N ASP A 54 10.79 11.71 -10.28
CA ASP A 54 12.09 11.20 -10.77
C ASP A 54 12.57 11.97 -11.99
N LYS A 55 11.61 12.36 -12.87
CA LYS A 55 11.89 13.10 -14.09
C LYS A 55 12.12 14.59 -13.84
N ASP A 56 11.36 15.16 -12.93
CA ASP A 56 11.46 16.55 -12.50
C ASP A 56 11.20 16.65 -10.98
N PRO A 57 12.25 16.77 -10.15
CA PRO A 57 12.11 16.94 -8.71
C PRO A 57 11.31 18.18 -8.27
N LYS A 58 11.05 19.13 -9.18
CA LYS A 58 10.21 20.31 -8.95
C LYS A 58 8.76 20.09 -9.39
N ALA A 59 8.43 18.94 -9.98
CA ALA A 59 7.05 18.61 -10.31
C ALA A 59 6.18 18.64 -9.05
N ARG A 60 4.90 18.94 -9.24
CA ARG A 60 3.96 18.98 -8.12
C ARG A 60 3.83 17.58 -7.49
N SER A 61 3.98 17.53 -6.16
CA SER A 61 3.66 16.29 -5.42
C SER A 61 2.18 15.92 -5.59
N PRO A 62 1.85 14.65 -5.80
CA PRO A 62 0.46 14.19 -5.81
C PRO A 62 -0.19 14.16 -4.43
N PHE A 63 0.56 14.42 -3.37
CA PHE A 63 0.06 14.44 -2.00
C PHE A 63 0.36 15.76 -1.30
N THR A 64 -0.58 16.23 -0.50
CA THR A 64 -0.48 17.45 0.30
C THR A 64 -1.30 17.32 1.58
N VAL A 65 -1.10 18.26 2.50
CA VAL A 65 -1.98 18.45 3.66
C VAL A 65 -2.76 19.75 3.47
N ARG A 66 -4.08 19.67 3.61
CA ARG A 66 -4.99 20.81 3.45
C ARG A 66 -6.06 20.78 4.54
N ASN A 67 -6.13 21.83 5.35
CA ASN A 67 -7.11 21.96 6.45
C ASN A 67 -7.09 20.76 7.43
N GLY A 68 -5.92 20.24 7.76
CA GLY A 68 -5.78 19.09 8.65
C GLY A 68 -6.10 17.73 8.01
N LEU A 69 -6.39 17.71 6.71
CA LEU A 69 -6.64 16.48 5.94
C LEU A 69 -5.42 16.12 5.09
N LEU A 70 -5.08 14.86 5.02
CA LEU A 70 -4.20 14.32 4.00
C LEU A 70 -5.01 14.25 2.69
N VAL A 71 -4.44 14.78 1.61
CA VAL A 71 -5.09 14.85 0.31
C VAL A 71 -4.24 14.19 -0.74
N SER A 72 -4.76 13.14 -1.37
CA SER A 72 -4.31 12.66 -2.66
C SER A 72 -4.95 13.51 -3.75
N LEU A 73 -4.13 14.15 -4.57
CA LEU A 73 -4.61 14.99 -5.68
C LEU A 73 -4.95 14.16 -6.94
N GLY A 74 -4.69 12.85 -6.90
CA GLY A 74 -4.89 11.93 -8.02
C GLY A 74 -3.89 12.07 -9.15
N THR A 75 -3.24 13.22 -9.30
CA THR A 75 -2.26 13.49 -10.36
C THR A 75 -1.11 14.35 -9.85
N PRO A 76 0.15 14.10 -10.31
CA PRO A 76 0.58 12.93 -11.10
C PRO A 76 0.35 11.62 -10.35
N GLY A 77 0.25 10.48 -11.08
CA GLY A 77 0.12 9.17 -10.46
C GLY A 77 1.31 8.80 -9.58
N GLY A 78 1.07 8.10 -8.49
CA GLY A 78 2.10 7.68 -7.54
C GLY A 78 1.51 7.21 -6.22
N HIS A 79 2.38 7.06 -5.23
CA HIS A 79 2.03 6.54 -3.91
C HIS A 79 2.63 7.40 -2.80
N LEU A 80 1.91 7.51 -1.69
CA LEU A 80 2.43 7.99 -0.41
C LEU A 80 2.69 6.75 0.45
N ILE A 81 3.96 6.45 0.73
CA ILE A 81 4.39 5.19 1.33
C ILE A 81 4.95 5.45 2.72
N THR A 82 4.57 4.63 3.72
CA THR A 82 5.14 4.74 5.07
C THR A 82 6.64 4.44 5.06
N ASN A 83 7.40 5.14 5.90
CA ASN A 83 8.85 4.89 6.04
C ASN A 83 9.15 3.58 6.79
N SER A 84 8.18 3.06 7.54
CA SER A 84 8.29 1.79 8.29
C SER A 84 7.44 0.70 7.65
N ALA A 85 7.87 -0.55 7.78
CA ALA A 85 7.08 -1.73 7.50
C ALA A 85 6.26 -2.15 8.73
N TYR A 86 5.19 -2.89 8.51
CA TYR A 86 4.24 -3.35 9.53
C TYR A 86 3.79 -4.78 9.23
N GLU A 87 3.53 -5.52 10.29
CA GLU A 87 2.93 -6.84 10.32
C GLU A 87 1.86 -6.90 11.41
N ASP A 88 0.90 -7.79 11.33
CA ASP A 88 -0.11 -8.08 12.36
C ASP A 88 -0.84 -6.84 12.88
N TYR A 89 -1.57 -6.19 12.01
CA TYR A 89 -2.23 -4.94 12.32
C TYR A 89 -3.69 -4.87 11.86
N ARG A 90 -4.43 -3.97 12.52
CA ARG A 90 -5.65 -3.35 12.01
C ARG A 90 -5.32 -1.94 11.55
N LEU A 91 -5.61 -1.65 10.30
CA LEU A 91 -5.52 -0.33 9.71
C LEU A 91 -6.93 0.23 9.52
N GLU A 92 -7.20 1.40 10.11
CA GLU A 92 -8.45 2.14 9.92
C GLU A 92 -8.16 3.38 9.08
N VAL A 93 -8.84 3.49 7.94
CA VAL A 93 -8.72 4.60 6.99
C VAL A 93 -10.08 5.25 6.81
N GLU A 94 -10.20 6.53 7.18
CA GLU A 94 -11.38 7.32 6.89
C GLU A 94 -11.12 8.24 5.70
N TYR A 95 -11.89 8.05 4.63
CA TYR A 95 -11.68 8.70 3.34
C TYR A 95 -12.99 9.18 2.71
N ARG A 96 -12.87 10.13 1.78
CA ARG A 96 -13.97 10.51 0.89
C ARG A 96 -13.44 11.01 -0.45
N PHE A 97 -14.24 10.84 -1.49
CA PHE A 97 -14.12 11.60 -2.73
C PHE A 97 -14.81 12.95 -2.52
N ALA A 98 -14.03 14.03 -2.40
CA ALA A 98 -14.59 15.36 -2.12
C ALA A 98 -15.30 16.00 -3.31
N GLY A 99 -15.07 15.48 -4.51
CA GLY A 99 -15.63 15.96 -5.75
C GLY A 99 -16.23 14.84 -6.60
N LYS A 100 -15.59 14.53 -7.73
CA LYS A 100 -16.02 13.42 -8.58
C LYS A 100 -15.52 12.09 -7.99
N PRO A 101 -16.37 11.03 -8.04
CA PRO A 101 -15.90 9.70 -7.69
C PRO A 101 -14.86 9.22 -8.70
N GLY A 102 -14.00 8.31 -8.27
CA GLY A 102 -12.96 7.77 -9.13
C GLY A 102 -12.15 6.69 -8.47
N ASN A 103 -10.84 6.67 -8.69
CA ASN A 103 -9.95 5.62 -8.25
C ASN A 103 -8.96 6.10 -7.17
N CYS A 104 -8.74 5.21 -6.22
CA CYS A 104 -7.72 5.27 -5.17
C CYS A 104 -7.58 3.87 -4.57
N GLY A 105 -6.53 3.61 -3.79
CA GLY A 105 -6.34 2.34 -3.10
C GLY A 105 -5.43 2.46 -1.89
N VAL A 106 -5.54 1.48 -1.00
CA VAL A 106 -4.60 1.22 0.09
C VAL A 106 -3.80 -0.01 -0.27
N LEU A 107 -2.50 0.14 -0.47
CA LEU A 107 -1.60 -0.98 -0.73
C LEU A 107 -1.04 -1.47 0.59
N VAL A 108 -1.25 -2.74 0.89
CA VAL A 108 -0.71 -3.40 2.09
C VAL A 108 0.43 -4.34 1.72
N HIS A 109 1.33 -4.60 2.67
CA HIS A 109 2.56 -5.37 2.47
C HIS A 109 3.40 -4.83 1.30
N ALA A 110 3.38 -3.49 1.13
CA ALA A 110 4.10 -2.86 0.04
C ALA A 110 5.61 -2.94 0.25
N SER A 111 6.34 -3.16 -0.83
CA SER A 111 7.80 -3.15 -0.84
C SER A 111 8.34 -2.35 -2.01
N THR A 112 9.37 -1.56 -1.76
CA THR A 112 10.12 -0.86 -2.81
C THR A 112 11.26 -1.75 -3.33
N PRO A 113 11.71 -1.60 -4.59
CA PRO A 113 11.34 -0.61 -5.59
C PRO A 113 10.02 -0.93 -6.31
N ARG A 114 9.57 0.00 -7.20
CA ARG A 114 8.42 -0.21 -8.09
C ARG A 114 8.62 -1.46 -8.94
N ALA A 115 7.64 -2.34 -8.93
CA ALA A 115 7.74 -3.66 -9.55
C ALA A 115 6.81 -3.86 -10.75
N LEU A 116 5.74 -3.04 -10.87
CA LEU A 116 4.77 -3.16 -11.95
C LEU A 116 4.54 -1.80 -12.62
N TYR A 117 4.58 -1.79 -13.96
CA TYR A 117 4.38 -0.62 -14.84
C TYR A 117 5.26 0.61 -14.50
N GLY A 118 6.37 0.40 -13.77
CA GLY A 118 7.23 1.49 -13.31
C GLY A 118 6.57 2.45 -12.32
N MET A 119 5.44 2.06 -11.73
CA MET A 119 4.66 2.87 -10.80
C MET A 119 4.35 2.15 -9.49
N PHE A 120 3.91 0.90 -9.54
CA PHE A 120 3.39 0.18 -8.38
C PHE A 120 4.48 -0.60 -7.66
N PRO A 121 4.58 -0.49 -6.31
CA PRO A 121 5.38 -1.42 -5.51
C PRO A 121 4.74 -2.81 -5.51
N ARG A 122 5.52 -3.85 -5.18
CA ARG A 122 4.95 -5.18 -4.88
C ARG A 122 4.00 -5.03 -3.70
N SER A 123 2.79 -5.53 -3.79
CA SER A 123 1.76 -5.35 -2.75
C SER A 123 0.48 -6.12 -3.08
N ILE A 124 -0.43 -6.14 -2.13
CA ILE A 124 -1.86 -6.39 -2.36
C ILE A 124 -2.56 -5.06 -2.14
N GLU A 125 -3.25 -4.56 -3.17
CA GLU A 125 -4.04 -3.35 -3.08
C GLU A 125 -5.45 -3.69 -2.61
N VAL A 126 -5.91 -3.00 -1.58
CA VAL A 126 -7.31 -2.93 -1.16
C VAL A 126 -7.93 -1.71 -1.84
N GLN A 127 -8.74 -2.00 -2.84
CA GLN A 127 -9.30 -0.99 -3.75
C GLN A 127 -10.25 -0.03 -3.03
N MET A 128 -10.19 1.25 -3.42
CA MET A 128 -11.10 2.31 -3.00
C MET A 128 -11.81 2.94 -4.20
N GLU A 129 -11.67 2.37 -5.40
CA GLU A 129 -12.44 2.84 -6.56
C GLU A 129 -13.94 2.79 -6.24
N HIS A 130 -14.63 3.88 -6.58
CA HIS A 130 -16.06 4.01 -6.31
C HIS A 130 -16.87 2.87 -6.91
N LEU A 131 -17.71 2.23 -6.11
CA LEU A 131 -18.49 1.00 -6.37
C LEU A 131 -17.69 -0.31 -6.36
N ASN A 132 -16.36 -0.25 -6.19
CA ASN A 132 -15.48 -1.43 -6.14
C ASN A 132 -14.66 -1.48 -4.83
N ALA A 133 -15.05 -0.72 -3.80
CA ALA A 133 -14.31 -0.64 -2.55
C ALA A 133 -14.20 -2.02 -1.89
N GLY A 134 -12.96 -2.40 -1.54
CA GLY A 134 -12.64 -3.69 -0.94
C GLY A 134 -12.29 -4.81 -1.92
N ASP A 135 -12.26 -4.57 -3.24
CA ASP A 135 -11.62 -5.50 -4.16
C ASP A 135 -10.15 -5.69 -3.80
N PHE A 136 -9.59 -6.86 -4.09
CA PHE A 136 -8.15 -7.03 -4.08
C PHE A 136 -7.57 -6.89 -5.48
N TRP A 137 -6.46 -6.15 -5.59
CA TRP A 137 -5.60 -6.16 -6.76
C TRP A 137 -4.23 -6.74 -6.42
N CYS A 138 -3.89 -7.81 -7.09
CA CYS A 138 -2.61 -8.49 -6.96
C CYS A 138 -1.53 -7.74 -7.76
N ILE A 139 -0.52 -7.21 -7.08
CA ILE A 139 0.58 -6.45 -7.69
C ILE A 139 1.88 -7.19 -7.37
N VAL A 140 2.24 -8.15 -8.20
CA VAL A 140 3.34 -9.11 -8.03
C VAL A 140 3.08 -10.08 -6.87
N GLU A 141 2.52 -9.62 -5.77
CA GLU A 141 2.01 -10.47 -4.68
C GLU A 141 0.63 -11.04 -5.05
N ASP A 142 0.26 -12.17 -4.46
CA ASP A 142 -1.00 -12.86 -4.71
C ASP A 142 -1.71 -13.21 -3.39
N ILE A 143 -3.02 -13.45 -3.48
CA ILE A 143 -3.87 -13.86 -2.35
C ILE A 143 -4.99 -14.75 -2.85
N THR A 144 -5.44 -15.66 -2.02
CA THR A 144 -6.56 -16.55 -2.30
C THR A 144 -7.81 -16.10 -1.55
N VAL A 145 -8.97 -16.24 -2.16
CA VAL A 145 -10.27 -15.99 -1.51
C VAL A 145 -11.22 -17.15 -1.77
N PRO A 146 -12.30 -17.32 -1.00
CA PRO A 146 -13.38 -18.25 -1.37
C PRO A 146 -13.95 -17.90 -2.75
N ASP A 147 -14.39 -18.90 -3.50
CA ASP A 147 -15.01 -18.75 -4.83
C ASP A 147 -14.13 -18.00 -5.85
N MET A 148 -12.84 -18.28 -5.88
CA MET A 148 -11.83 -17.59 -6.72
C MET A 148 -12.27 -17.47 -8.19
N GLU A 149 -12.77 -18.54 -8.82
CA GLU A 149 -13.14 -18.47 -10.25
C GLU A 149 -14.30 -17.50 -10.50
N ARG A 150 -15.27 -17.44 -9.59
CA ARG A 150 -16.38 -16.48 -9.68
C ARG A 150 -15.89 -15.03 -9.49
N ARG A 151 -14.89 -14.80 -8.65
CA ARG A 151 -14.43 -13.47 -8.23
C ARG A 151 -13.25 -12.96 -9.04
N ARG A 152 -12.43 -13.84 -9.60
CA ARG A 152 -11.24 -13.51 -10.40
C ARG A 152 -11.34 -13.92 -11.87
N GLY A 153 -12.33 -14.75 -12.22
CA GLY A 153 -12.49 -15.32 -13.57
C GLY A 153 -11.72 -16.63 -13.76
N PRO A 154 -11.57 -17.09 -15.01
CA PRO A 154 -10.98 -18.40 -15.33
C PRO A 154 -9.55 -18.57 -14.80
N LYS A 155 -9.28 -19.70 -14.16
CA LYS A 155 -8.01 -19.98 -13.46
C LYS A 155 -6.77 -19.87 -14.36
N GLU A 156 -6.85 -20.28 -15.60
CA GLU A 156 -5.76 -20.24 -16.57
C GLU A 156 -5.31 -18.80 -16.92
N ARG A 157 -6.13 -17.80 -16.59
CA ARG A 157 -5.83 -16.38 -16.78
C ARG A 157 -5.31 -15.66 -15.55
N TRP A 158 -5.30 -16.32 -14.38
CA TRP A 158 -4.82 -15.70 -13.14
C TRP A 158 -3.34 -15.33 -13.22
N GLY A 159 -2.97 -14.30 -12.50
CA GLY A 159 -1.59 -13.87 -12.34
C GLY A 159 -1.52 -12.49 -11.69
N THR A 160 -0.32 -12.02 -11.48
CA THR A 160 -0.03 -10.83 -10.67
C THR A 160 0.65 -9.72 -11.47
N THR A 161 0.90 -9.97 -12.77
CA THR A 161 1.60 -9.04 -13.67
C THR A 161 1.00 -9.07 -15.07
N GLY A 162 1.28 -8.02 -15.86
CA GLY A 162 0.87 -7.92 -17.26
C GLY A 162 -0.65 -7.98 -17.45
N ASP A 163 -1.09 -8.64 -18.52
CA ASP A 163 -2.52 -8.75 -18.91
C ASP A 163 -3.26 -9.89 -18.18
N ARG A 164 -2.68 -10.42 -17.13
CA ARG A 164 -3.31 -11.45 -16.31
C ARG A 164 -4.45 -10.85 -15.48
N LEU A 165 -5.42 -11.69 -15.10
CA LEU A 165 -6.49 -11.31 -14.18
C LEU A 165 -5.89 -11.12 -12.78
N ARG A 166 -5.69 -9.86 -12.40
CA ARG A 166 -5.12 -9.44 -11.10
C ARG A 166 -6.17 -9.03 -10.08
N ARG A 167 -7.34 -8.58 -10.57
CA ARG A 167 -8.47 -8.17 -9.73
C ARG A 167 -9.21 -9.39 -9.17
N ILE A 168 -9.53 -9.33 -7.89
CA ILE A 168 -10.43 -10.25 -7.18
C ILE A 168 -11.58 -9.42 -6.64
N ALA A 169 -12.76 -9.57 -7.22
CA ALA A 169 -13.93 -8.79 -6.83
C ALA A 169 -14.30 -8.99 -5.35
N ASN A 170 -14.82 -7.97 -4.73
CA ASN A 170 -15.31 -7.99 -3.36
C ASN A 170 -16.58 -8.86 -3.19
N LEU A 171 -17.12 -8.93 -1.97
CA LEU A 171 -18.35 -9.69 -1.66
C LEU A 171 -19.61 -8.82 -1.76
N ASN A 172 -19.47 -7.49 -1.75
CA ASN A 172 -20.59 -6.57 -1.61
C ASN A 172 -20.24 -5.17 -2.15
N ASP A 173 -20.79 -4.84 -3.32
CA ASP A 173 -20.59 -3.53 -3.99
C ASP A 173 -21.32 -2.36 -3.31
N GLY A 174 -22.29 -2.62 -2.44
CA GLY A 174 -23.14 -1.60 -1.82
C GLY A 174 -22.67 -1.07 -0.46
N ALA A 175 -21.40 -1.27 -0.10
CA ALA A 175 -20.88 -0.94 1.22
C ALA A 175 -20.51 0.56 1.39
N GLU A 176 -20.33 1.30 0.29
CA GLU A 176 -19.96 2.71 0.33
C GLU A 176 -21.14 3.64 0.60
N LYS A 177 -20.83 4.78 1.22
CA LYS A 177 -21.78 5.90 1.36
C LYS A 177 -21.77 6.77 0.10
N PRO A 178 -22.79 7.62 -0.09
CA PRO A 178 -22.84 8.57 -1.20
C PRO A 178 -21.56 9.41 -1.33
N VAL A 179 -21.22 9.78 -2.57
CA VAL A 179 -20.05 10.62 -2.85
C VAL A 179 -20.08 11.91 -2.04
N GLY A 180 -18.95 12.28 -1.46
CA GLY A 180 -18.82 13.43 -0.56
C GLY A 180 -18.94 13.05 0.92
N GLU A 181 -19.53 11.92 1.25
CA GLU A 181 -19.60 11.42 2.62
C GLU A 181 -18.34 10.63 3.01
N TRP A 182 -18.04 10.64 4.32
CA TRP A 182 -16.91 9.91 4.86
C TRP A 182 -17.18 8.41 4.95
N ASN A 183 -16.35 7.63 4.30
CA ASN A 183 -16.28 6.18 4.42
C ASN A 183 -15.21 5.76 5.41
N THR A 184 -15.43 4.67 6.10
CA THR A 184 -14.44 4.01 6.97
C THR A 184 -14.10 2.65 6.36
N MET A 185 -12.86 2.49 5.92
CA MET A 185 -12.30 1.20 5.53
C MET A 185 -11.46 0.67 6.69
N VAL A 186 -11.71 -0.57 7.10
CA VAL A 186 -10.90 -1.30 8.08
C VAL A 186 -10.25 -2.48 7.39
N ILE A 187 -8.94 -2.57 7.50
CA ILE A 187 -8.13 -3.67 6.97
C ILE A 187 -7.42 -4.33 8.14
N GLU A 188 -7.69 -5.61 8.37
CA GLU A 188 -6.91 -6.44 9.28
C GLU A 188 -5.99 -7.34 8.45
N ALA A 189 -4.71 -7.24 8.70
CA ALA A 189 -3.68 -8.13 8.18
C ALA A 189 -3.06 -8.88 9.36
N LEU A 190 -3.14 -10.20 9.35
CA LEU A 190 -2.59 -11.07 10.39
C LEU A 190 -2.04 -12.33 9.73
N ASP A 191 -0.75 -12.60 9.96
CA ASP A 191 -0.04 -13.64 9.21
C ASP A 191 -0.30 -13.47 7.69
N ASP A 192 -0.70 -14.52 7.00
CA ASP A 192 -1.02 -14.56 5.57
C ASP A 192 -2.48 -14.20 5.22
N GLN A 193 -3.23 -13.59 6.14
CA GLN A 193 -4.64 -13.28 5.96
C GLN A 193 -4.89 -11.77 5.91
N ILE A 194 -5.78 -11.36 4.99
CA ILE A 194 -6.25 -9.97 4.89
C ILE A 194 -7.76 -9.95 4.92
N LYS A 195 -8.35 -9.22 5.86
CA LYS A 195 -9.79 -9.08 6.05
C LYS A 195 -10.20 -7.62 6.00
N VAL A 196 -11.25 -7.30 5.23
CA VAL A 196 -11.62 -5.92 4.90
C VAL A 196 -13.08 -5.65 5.15
N TRP A 197 -13.36 -4.54 5.84
CA TRP A 197 -14.71 -3.97 6.01
C TRP A 197 -14.76 -2.56 5.45
N VAL A 198 -15.89 -2.21 4.87
CA VAL A 198 -16.24 -0.84 4.48
C VAL A 198 -17.53 -0.46 5.20
N ASN A 199 -17.49 0.61 5.99
CA ASN A 199 -18.60 1.08 6.83
C ASN A 199 -19.23 -0.03 7.72
N GLY A 200 -18.38 -0.94 8.22
CA GLY A 200 -18.79 -2.07 9.07
C GLY A 200 -19.31 -3.29 8.31
N ILE A 201 -19.41 -3.24 6.99
CA ILE A 201 -19.82 -4.36 6.13
C ILE A 201 -18.57 -5.12 5.69
N LEU A 202 -18.51 -6.44 5.94
CA LEU A 202 -17.44 -7.29 5.44
C LEU A 202 -17.50 -7.34 3.91
N VAL A 203 -16.46 -6.83 3.27
CA VAL A 203 -16.37 -6.77 1.81
C VAL A 203 -15.34 -7.75 1.23
N ASN A 204 -14.35 -8.16 2.02
CA ASN A 204 -13.38 -9.15 1.55
C ASN A 204 -12.71 -9.91 2.70
N HIS A 205 -12.29 -11.15 2.42
CA HIS A 205 -11.43 -11.95 3.28
C HIS A 205 -10.60 -12.87 2.40
N GLY A 206 -9.30 -12.69 2.43
CA GLY A 206 -8.32 -13.49 1.73
C GLY A 206 -7.35 -14.18 2.68
N TYR A 207 -6.70 -15.24 2.21
CA TYR A 207 -5.74 -16.06 2.92
C TYR A 207 -4.66 -16.56 1.95
N ASN A 208 -3.58 -17.15 2.46
CA ASN A 208 -2.40 -17.52 1.68
C ASN A 208 -1.86 -16.32 0.88
N ALA A 209 -1.82 -15.15 1.49
CA ALA A 209 -1.10 -14.01 0.91
C ALA A 209 0.38 -14.35 0.77
N THR A 210 0.99 -13.97 -0.35
CA THR A 210 2.42 -14.26 -0.61
C THR A 210 3.37 -13.31 0.11
N ALA A 211 2.82 -12.27 0.76
CA ALA A 211 3.52 -11.37 1.66
C ALA A 211 2.67 -11.16 2.93
N ASP A 212 3.31 -11.16 4.09
CA ASP A 212 2.72 -11.04 5.43
C ASP A 212 3.17 -9.77 6.17
N GLU A 213 4.20 -9.10 5.68
CA GLU A 213 4.73 -7.84 6.20
C GLU A 213 5.04 -6.84 5.08
N GLY A 214 5.10 -5.56 5.38
CA GLY A 214 5.55 -4.54 4.44
C GLY A 214 5.07 -3.14 4.82
N GLN A 215 5.37 -2.19 3.94
CA GLN A 215 4.92 -0.81 4.07
C GLN A 215 3.43 -0.69 3.73
N ILE A 216 2.81 0.41 4.17
CA ILE A 216 1.47 0.80 3.77
C ILE A 216 1.60 1.97 2.79
N ALA A 217 0.85 1.90 1.68
CA ALA A 217 0.83 2.98 0.72
C ALA A 217 -0.60 3.45 0.43
N LEU A 218 -0.77 4.76 0.23
CA LEU A 218 -1.98 5.38 -0.29
C LEU A 218 -1.72 5.78 -1.74
N GLN A 219 -2.68 5.53 -2.61
CA GLN A 219 -2.51 5.73 -4.05
C GLN A 219 -2.98 7.12 -4.49
N ALA A 220 -2.35 7.65 -5.53
CA ALA A 220 -2.84 8.77 -6.32
C ALA A 220 -3.08 8.28 -7.75
N GLU A 221 -4.35 8.11 -8.14
CA GLU A 221 -4.75 7.56 -9.44
C GLU A 221 -5.98 8.24 -10.02
N GLY A 222 -5.78 9.46 -10.50
CA GLY A 222 -6.76 10.21 -11.30
C GLY A 222 -7.83 10.98 -10.54
N SER A 223 -8.08 10.68 -9.26
CA SER A 223 -9.13 11.34 -8.47
C SER A 223 -8.60 11.96 -7.20
N GLU A 224 -9.18 13.11 -6.82
CA GLU A 224 -8.88 13.71 -5.52
C GLU A 224 -9.61 12.97 -4.41
N VAL A 225 -8.83 12.52 -3.42
CA VAL A 225 -9.33 11.82 -2.23
C VAL A 225 -8.80 12.50 -0.99
N GLU A 226 -9.67 12.75 -0.03
CA GLU A 226 -9.34 13.28 1.29
C GLU A 226 -9.34 12.16 2.32
N PHE A 227 -8.34 12.19 3.21
CA PHE A 227 -8.21 11.28 4.34
C PHE A 227 -8.17 12.10 5.62
N ARG A 228 -9.02 11.78 6.59
CA ARG A 228 -9.00 12.43 7.91
C ARG A 228 -8.41 11.55 9.00
N LYS A 229 -8.34 10.23 8.77
CA LYS A 229 -7.76 9.27 9.70
C LYS A 229 -7.01 8.18 8.93
N VAL A 230 -5.79 7.88 9.36
CA VAL A 230 -5.04 6.68 8.99
C VAL A 230 -4.42 6.17 10.28
N ARG A 231 -5.05 5.18 10.92
CA ARG A 231 -4.69 4.67 12.25
C ARG A 231 -4.36 3.20 12.19
N LEU A 232 -3.26 2.82 12.81
CA LEU A 232 -2.80 1.45 12.92
C LEU A 232 -2.87 0.98 14.38
N THR A 233 -3.41 -0.21 14.58
CA THR A 233 -3.47 -0.92 15.87
C THR A 233 -2.89 -2.31 15.69
N PRO A 234 -1.84 -2.70 16.43
CA PRO A 234 -1.36 -4.08 16.42
C PRO A 234 -2.43 -5.05 16.90
N ILE A 235 -2.54 -6.21 16.26
CA ILE A 235 -3.52 -7.26 16.60
C ILE A 235 -2.84 -8.61 16.74
N THR A 236 -3.48 -9.53 17.44
CA THR A 236 -3.04 -10.93 17.61
C THR A 236 -4.12 -11.92 17.21
N LYS A 237 -5.26 -11.43 16.73
CA LYS A 237 -6.37 -12.22 16.18
C LYS A 237 -7.21 -11.36 15.25
N LEU A 238 -7.78 -11.96 14.24
CA LEU A 238 -8.75 -11.31 13.36
C LEU A 238 -10.10 -11.13 14.07
N SER A 239 -10.78 -10.06 13.73
CA SER A 239 -12.16 -9.80 14.14
C SER A 239 -13.13 -10.79 13.48
N GLY A 240 -14.30 -11.01 14.13
CA GLY A 240 -15.42 -11.71 13.49
C GLY A 240 -15.97 -10.93 12.28
N ASP A 241 -16.94 -11.53 11.58
CA ASP A 241 -17.47 -10.94 10.34
C ASP A 241 -18.24 -9.62 10.57
N ALA A 242 -18.78 -9.42 11.77
CA ALA A 242 -19.40 -8.16 12.17
C ALA A 242 -18.41 -6.98 12.25
N GLY A 243 -17.11 -7.27 12.09
CA GLY A 243 -16.04 -6.28 12.15
C GLY A 243 -15.70 -5.79 13.55
N PRO A 244 -14.59 -5.07 13.67
CA PRO A 244 -14.23 -4.41 14.92
C PRO A 244 -15.11 -3.18 15.16
N ALA A 245 -15.33 -2.83 16.43
CA ALA A 245 -15.87 -1.52 16.76
C ALA A 245 -14.91 -0.43 16.26
N THR A 246 -15.41 0.49 15.46
CA THR A 246 -14.62 1.67 15.06
C THR A 246 -14.44 2.60 16.24
N THR A 247 -13.21 3.03 16.47
CA THR A 247 -12.93 3.97 17.56
C THR A 247 -13.33 5.39 17.12
N PRO A 248 -14.11 6.13 17.94
CA PRO A 248 -14.52 7.48 17.60
C PRO A 248 -13.36 8.47 17.45
#